data_d99cb213721e7aa216fbed9f68fd10f2
#
_entry.id   d99cb213721e7aa216fbed9f68fd10f2
#
_cell.length_a   1.000
_cell.length_b   1.000
_cell.length_c   1.000
_cell.angle_alpha   90.00
_cell.angle_beta   90.00
_cell.angle_gamma   90.00
#
_symmetry.space_group_name_H-M   'P 1'
#
loop_
_entity.id
_entity.type
_entity.pdbx_description
1 polymer ?
#
loop_
_entity_poly.entity_id
_entity_poly.type
_entity_poly.pdbx_seq_one_letter_code
_entity_poly.pdbx_strand_id
1 'polypeptide(L)'
;MESIFSINNLFTLGMLTLLQAVLGFDNLLYISLESKRAPENQQAMVRHWGIGIAILLRIVLLFILINIIQYFQDPLIKIDIEGMIKSNFNLHSIIVLIGGVFIIYTATREILHMMNLENLDHDNHKPQSVKTIIAWIVGMNLIFSFDSILSAMALTDVFWVMASAIIISGLLMIWLADRVSIFLHKNRMYEVFGLFILFVVGIMLLTEGGHLAGLHLFNHEITPMSKATFYFVIGILVLTDIVQTRYQKKIMGNN
;
A
#
# COMPACT_ATOMS: atom_id res chain seq x y z
N MET A 1 8.42 -21.86 28.12
CA MET A 1 8.21 -21.89 26.67
C MET A 1 6.76 -22.27 26.44
N GLU A 2 5.90 -21.30 26.18
CA GLU A 2 4.54 -21.60 25.72
C GLU A 2 4.66 -22.41 24.42
N SER A 3 3.91 -23.49 24.31
CA SER A 3 3.97 -24.32 23.11
C SER A 3 3.53 -23.47 21.92
N ILE A 4 4.29 -23.47 20.83
CA ILE A 4 3.97 -22.80 19.56
C ILE A 4 2.52 -23.10 19.11
N PHE A 5 2.01 -24.28 19.48
CA PHE A 5 0.67 -24.77 19.19
C PHE A 5 -0.34 -24.57 20.32
N SER A 6 -0.17 -23.56 21.20
CA SER A 6 -1.23 -23.21 22.15
C SER A 6 -2.46 -22.68 21.39
N ILE A 7 -3.66 -22.95 21.91
CA ILE A 7 -4.93 -22.47 21.31
C ILE A 7 -4.89 -20.95 21.16
N ASN A 8 -4.30 -20.24 22.11
CA ASN A 8 -4.15 -18.79 22.07
C ASN A 8 -3.28 -18.34 20.89
N ASN A 9 -2.12 -19.00 20.68
CA ASN A 9 -1.22 -18.67 19.56
C ASN A 9 -1.86 -18.99 18.19
N LEU A 10 -2.67 -20.04 18.08
CA LEU A 10 -3.42 -20.35 16.86
C LEU A 10 -4.50 -19.32 16.58
N PHE A 11 -5.22 -18.85 17.61
CA PHE A 11 -6.20 -17.78 17.46
C PHE A 11 -5.52 -16.48 17.03
N THR A 12 -4.42 -16.10 17.68
CA THR A 12 -3.63 -14.91 17.33
C THR A 12 -3.06 -15.02 15.92
N LEU A 13 -2.57 -16.19 15.49
CA LEU A 13 -2.14 -16.43 14.11
C LEU A 13 -3.26 -16.18 13.10
N GLY A 14 -4.46 -16.69 13.38
CA GLY A 14 -5.63 -16.47 12.52
C GLY A 14 -5.99 -14.98 12.43
N MET A 15 -6.03 -14.29 13.57
CA MET A 15 -6.30 -12.85 13.62
C MET A 15 -5.24 -12.04 12.88
N LEU A 16 -3.96 -12.33 13.08
CA LEU A 16 -2.85 -11.66 12.40
C LEU A 16 -2.88 -11.90 10.90
N THR A 17 -3.14 -13.13 10.47
CA THR A 17 -3.25 -13.46 9.04
C THR A 17 -4.38 -12.68 8.38
N LEU A 18 -5.54 -12.60 9.03
CA LEU A 18 -6.68 -11.85 8.54
C LEU A 18 -6.39 -10.34 8.51
N LEU A 19 -5.81 -9.82 9.57
CA LEU A 19 -5.40 -8.41 9.65
C LEU A 19 -4.42 -8.05 8.55
N GLN A 20 -3.39 -8.87 8.34
CA GLN A 20 -2.40 -8.64 7.27
C GLN A 20 -2.99 -8.80 5.87
N ALA A 21 -3.95 -9.71 5.67
CA ALA A 21 -4.64 -9.84 4.39
C ALA A 21 -5.49 -8.59 4.08
N VAL A 22 -6.15 -8.03 5.09
CA VAL A 22 -6.93 -6.79 4.94
C VAL A 22 -6.03 -5.58 4.72
N LEU A 23 -4.93 -5.46 5.49
CA LEU A 23 -3.94 -4.38 5.35
C LEU A 23 -3.10 -4.51 4.08
N GLY A 24 -3.06 -5.68 3.45
CA GLY A 24 -2.31 -5.91 2.21
C GLY A 24 -3.09 -5.67 0.93
N PHE A 25 -4.36 -5.25 1.01
CA PHE A 25 -5.18 -5.07 -0.19
C PHE A 25 -4.71 -3.90 -1.07
N ASP A 26 -4.31 -2.79 -0.46
CA ASP A 26 -3.69 -1.65 -1.13
C ASP A 26 -2.35 -2.01 -1.79
N ASN A 27 -1.55 -2.87 -1.13
CA ASN A 27 -0.34 -3.45 -1.72
C ASN A 27 -0.64 -4.25 -3.00
N LEU A 28 -1.72 -5.04 -3.01
CA LEU A 28 -2.13 -5.81 -4.18
C LEU A 28 -2.49 -4.92 -5.38
N LEU A 29 -3.19 -3.82 -5.12
CA LEU A 29 -3.51 -2.84 -6.16
C LEU A 29 -2.23 -2.22 -6.74
N TYR A 30 -1.32 -1.76 -5.88
CA TYR A 30 -0.05 -1.18 -6.31
C TYR A 30 0.78 -2.18 -7.13
N ILE A 31 0.95 -3.41 -6.63
CA ILE A 31 1.70 -4.46 -7.34
C ILE A 31 1.07 -4.77 -8.70
N SER A 32 -0.25 -4.86 -8.75
CA SER A 32 -0.98 -5.16 -9.99
C SER A 32 -0.80 -4.05 -11.02
N LEU A 33 -0.88 -2.79 -10.63
CA LEU A 33 -0.69 -1.64 -11.51
C LEU A 33 0.77 -1.46 -11.92
N GLU A 34 1.72 -1.55 -10.99
CA GLU A 34 3.14 -1.38 -11.29
C GLU A 34 3.66 -2.49 -12.21
N SER A 35 3.19 -3.74 -12.02
CA SER A 35 3.58 -4.86 -12.88
C SER A 35 3.18 -4.69 -14.35
N LYS A 36 2.18 -3.87 -14.67
CA LYS A 36 1.77 -3.57 -16.05
C LYS A 36 2.85 -2.90 -16.88
N ARG A 37 3.78 -2.21 -16.24
CA ARG A 37 4.93 -1.56 -16.92
C ARG A 37 5.95 -2.56 -17.46
N ALA A 38 5.84 -3.83 -17.04
CA ALA A 38 6.65 -4.90 -17.59
C ALA A 38 6.04 -5.44 -18.91
N PRO A 39 6.85 -6.06 -19.79
CA PRO A 39 6.35 -6.81 -20.94
C PRO A 39 5.28 -7.82 -20.51
N GLU A 40 4.21 -7.99 -21.30
CA GLU A 40 3.06 -8.82 -20.95
C GLU A 40 3.43 -10.24 -20.51
N ASN A 41 4.38 -10.86 -21.21
CA ASN A 41 4.88 -12.20 -20.90
C ASN A 41 5.69 -12.30 -19.59
N GLN A 42 6.06 -11.16 -18.98
CA GLN A 42 6.86 -11.10 -17.75
C GLN A 42 6.10 -10.53 -16.55
N GLN A 43 4.89 -10.00 -16.75
CA GLN A 43 4.12 -9.36 -15.68
C GLN A 43 3.83 -10.27 -14.49
N ALA A 44 3.40 -11.52 -14.74
CA ALA A 44 3.17 -12.50 -13.68
C ALA A 44 4.46 -12.83 -12.92
N MET A 45 5.58 -13.01 -13.64
CA MET A 45 6.89 -13.23 -13.04
C MET A 45 7.30 -12.05 -12.14
N VAL A 46 7.12 -10.83 -12.60
CA VAL A 46 7.43 -9.61 -11.84
C VAL A 46 6.63 -9.55 -10.55
N ARG A 47 5.31 -9.86 -10.59
CA ARG A 47 4.46 -9.91 -9.39
C ARG A 47 4.95 -10.96 -8.40
N HIS A 48 5.17 -12.19 -8.87
CA HIS A 48 5.58 -13.29 -8.00
C HIS A 48 6.95 -13.05 -7.36
N TRP A 49 7.94 -12.58 -8.13
CA TRP A 49 9.26 -12.23 -7.59
C TRP A 49 9.20 -11.02 -6.66
N GLY A 50 8.45 -9.99 -7.05
CA GLY A 50 8.28 -8.80 -6.23
C GLY A 50 7.68 -9.11 -4.86
N ILE A 51 6.59 -9.90 -4.82
CA ILE A 51 5.96 -10.31 -3.56
C ILE A 51 6.87 -11.27 -2.79
N GLY A 52 7.49 -12.26 -3.45
CA GLY A 52 8.36 -13.23 -2.80
C GLY A 52 9.55 -12.57 -2.09
N ILE A 53 10.25 -11.65 -2.76
CA ILE A 53 11.34 -10.88 -2.16
C ILE A 53 10.81 -9.99 -1.03
N ALA A 54 9.65 -9.37 -1.21
CA ALA A 54 9.05 -8.53 -0.18
C ALA A 54 8.68 -9.33 1.09
N ILE A 55 8.16 -10.55 0.96
CA ILE A 55 7.91 -11.44 2.12
C ILE A 55 9.19 -11.71 2.89
N LEU A 56 10.28 -12.05 2.19
CA LEU A 56 11.57 -12.32 2.81
C LEU A 56 12.09 -11.08 3.56
N LEU A 57 12.06 -9.93 2.90
CA LEU A 57 12.49 -8.65 3.52
C LEU A 57 11.60 -8.25 4.69
N ARG A 58 10.29 -8.55 4.63
CA ARG A 58 9.36 -8.31 5.75
C ARG A 58 9.71 -9.15 6.98
N ILE A 59 10.13 -10.41 6.81
CA ILE A 59 10.61 -11.26 7.90
C ILE A 59 11.91 -10.71 8.49
N VAL A 60 12.84 -10.27 7.63
CA VAL A 60 14.08 -9.61 8.06
C VAL A 60 13.78 -8.32 8.81
N LEU A 61 12.86 -7.50 8.30
CA LEU A 61 12.42 -6.26 8.94
C LEU A 61 11.76 -6.54 10.31
N LEU A 62 10.90 -7.56 10.39
CA LEU A 62 10.31 -8.00 11.65
C LEU A 62 11.39 -8.33 12.68
N PHE A 63 12.42 -9.11 12.29
CA PHE A 63 13.53 -9.45 13.16
C PHE A 63 14.31 -8.21 13.63
N ILE A 64 14.55 -7.27 12.72
CA ILE A 64 15.23 -6.01 13.03
C ILE A 64 14.38 -5.17 14.00
N LEU A 65 13.08 -5.01 13.71
CA LEU A 65 12.20 -4.18 14.53
C LEU A 65 12.04 -4.71 15.94
N ILE A 66 11.87 -6.01 16.14
CA ILE A 66 11.79 -6.61 17.48
C ILE A 66 13.01 -6.25 18.33
N ASN A 67 14.20 -6.17 17.70
CA ASN A 67 15.45 -5.91 18.43
C ASN A 67 15.78 -4.42 18.59
N ILE A 68 15.29 -3.55 17.69
CA ILE A 68 15.76 -2.16 17.58
C ILE A 68 14.59 -1.16 17.55
N ILE A 69 13.36 -1.58 17.87
CA ILE A 69 12.16 -0.74 17.72
C ILE A 69 12.26 0.62 18.42
N GLN A 70 12.89 0.67 19.59
CA GLN A 70 13.06 1.92 20.34
C GLN A 70 13.81 2.98 19.55
N TYR A 71 14.82 2.60 18.74
CA TYR A 71 15.59 3.55 17.92
C TYR A 71 14.79 4.09 16.72
N PHE A 72 13.78 3.35 16.26
CA PHE A 72 12.90 3.80 15.17
C PHE A 72 11.86 4.82 15.64
N GLN A 73 11.57 4.86 16.93
CA GLN A 73 10.60 5.78 17.55
C GLN A 73 11.27 7.04 18.11
N ASP A 74 12.60 7.03 18.31
CA ASP A 74 13.32 8.20 18.80
C ASP A 74 13.27 9.35 17.78
N PRO A 75 13.01 10.58 18.24
CA PRO A 75 12.95 11.74 17.35
C PRO A 75 14.33 12.07 16.79
N LEU A 76 14.47 12.03 15.46
CA LEU A 76 15.69 12.39 14.74
C LEU A 76 15.77 13.89 14.45
N ILE A 77 14.64 14.50 14.08
CA ILE A 77 14.57 15.92 13.70
C ILE A 77 13.37 16.54 14.43
N LYS A 78 13.63 17.64 15.11
CA LYS A 78 12.59 18.45 15.77
C LYS A 78 12.49 19.78 15.04
N ILE A 79 11.28 20.12 14.61
CA ILE A 79 10.98 21.43 14.03
C ILE A 79 9.95 22.07 14.93
N ASP A 80 10.24 23.27 15.40
CA ASP A 80 9.33 24.08 16.20
C ASP A 80 9.41 25.53 15.71
N ILE A 81 8.46 25.89 14.87
CA ILE A 81 8.29 27.24 14.36
C ILE A 81 6.99 27.75 14.97
N GLU A 82 7.11 28.62 15.97
CA GLU A 82 5.98 29.13 16.76
C GLU A 82 4.81 29.59 15.86
N GLY A 83 3.64 29.01 16.10
CA GLY A 83 2.39 29.35 15.42
C GLY A 83 2.23 28.80 13.99
N MET A 84 3.26 28.15 13.39
CA MET A 84 3.19 27.63 12.03
C MET A 84 3.34 26.11 11.94
N ILE A 85 4.49 25.57 12.38
CA ILE A 85 4.79 24.14 12.22
C ILE A 85 5.49 23.63 13.48
N LYS A 86 4.94 22.56 14.04
CA LYS A 86 5.60 21.81 15.11
C LYS A 86 5.61 20.33 14.75
N SER A 87 6.77 19.69 14.85
CA SER A 87 6.90 18.26 14.54
C SER A 87 8.13 17.64 15.19
N ASN A 88 8.06 16.33 15.45
CA ASN A 88 9.14 15.49 15.93
C ASN A 88 9.29 14.30 14.99
N PHE A 89 10.06 14.46 13.90
CA PHE A 89 10.25 13.39 12.94
C PHE A 89 11.11 12.28 13.52
N ASN A 90 10.60 11.09 13.53
CA ASN A 90 11.33 9.85 13.77
C ASN A 90 11.55 9.10 12.44
N LEU A 91 12.37 8.05 12.44
CA LEU A 91 12.68 7.31 11.22
C LEU A 91 11.41 6.71 10.57
N HIS A 92 10.49 6.18 11.40
CA HIS A 92 9.24 5.61 10.93
C HIS A 92 8.38 6.66 10.20
N SER A 93 8.15 7.82 10.81
CA SER A 93 7.36 8.89 10.19
C SER A 93 7.93 9.36 8.86
N ILE A 94 9.27 9.47 8.75
CA ILE A 94 9.95 9.88 7.51
C ILE A 94 9.72 8.83 6.41
N ILE A 95 9.86 7.54 6.71
CA ILE A 95 9.64 6.46 5.74
C ILE A 95 8.20 6.48 5.22
N VAL A 96 7.22 6.60 6.12
CA VAL A 96 5.79 6.61 5.77
C VAL A 96 5.44 7.86 4.95
N LEU A 97 5.96 9.03 5.30
CA LEU A 97 5.76 10.27 4.55
C LEU A 97 6.34 10.18 3.13
N ILE A 98 7.57 9.70 2.99
CA ILE A 98 8.19 9.49 1.67
C ILE A 98 7.36 8.53 0.83
N GLY A 99 6.89 7.43 1.42
CA GLY A 99 6.00 6.47 0.76
C GLY A 99 4.70 7.10 0.29
N GLY A 100 4.05 7.89 1.14
CA GLY A 100 2.81 8.60 0.81
C GLY A 100 2.99 9.59 -0.35
N VAL A 101 4.04 10.41 -0.31
CA VAL A 101 4.40 11.34 -1.41
C VAL A 101 4.65 10.56 -2.71
N PHE A 102 5.40 9.47 -2.63
CA PHE A 102 5.73 8.66 -3.80
C PHE A 102 4.48 8.05 -4.44
N ILE A 103 3.57 7.49 -3.65
CA ILE A 103 2.31 6.90 -4.15
C ILE A 103 1.44 7.97 -4.80
N ILE A 104 1.25 9.13 -4.16
CA ILE A 104 0.48 10.23 -4.74
C ILE A 104 1.08 10.67 -6.06
N TYR A 105 2.41 10.86 -6.10
CA TYR A 105 3.11 11.24 -7.33
C TYR A 105 2.89 10.21 -8.44
N THR A 106 3.05 8.93 -8.13
CA THR A 106 2.90 7.85 -9.11
C THR A 106 1.47 7.73 -9.61
N ALA A 107 0.49 7.75 -8.71
CA ALA A 107 -0.93 7.69 -9.06
C ALA A 107 -1.35 8.89 -9.91
N THR A 108 -0.96 10.11 -9.51
CA THR A 108 -1.27 11.33 -10.25
C THR A 108 -0.66 11.32 -11.65
N ARG A 109 0.61 10.93 -11.76
CA ARG A 109 1.31 10.84 -13.04
C ARG A 109 0.62 9.87 -13.99
N GLU A 110 0.19 8.71 -13.49
CA GLU A 110 -0.47 7.69 -14.29
C GLU A 110 -1.88 8.13 -14.71
N ILE A 111 -2.64 8.75 -13.79
CA ILE A 111 -3.95 9.33 -14.12
C ILE A 111 -3.82 10.39 -15.23
N LEU A 112 -2.87 11.32 -15.09
CA LEU A 112 -2.62 12.35 -16.12
C LEU A 112 -2.19 11.73 -17.45
N HIS A 113 -1.37 10.68 -17.41
CA HIS A 113 -0.97 9.96 -18.62
C HIS A 113 -2.17 9.34 -19.32
N MET A 114 -3.05 8.67 -18.59
CA MET A 114 -4.28 8.07 -19.15
C MET A 114 -5.24 9.11 -19.74
N MET A 115 -5.29 10.31 -19.16
CA MET A 115 -6.11 11.42 -19.69
C MET A 115 -5.53 12.01 -20.99
N ASN A 116 -4.21 12.02 -21.15
CA ASN A 116 -3.56 12.58 -22.34
C ASN A 116 -3.57 11.63 -23.55
N LEU A 117 -3.83 10.34 -23.34
CA LEU A 117 -3.88 9.33 -24.43
C LEU A 117 -5.11 9.46 -25.33
N GLU A 118 -6.09 10.31 -25.02
CA GLU A 118 -7.20 10.61 -25.94
C GLU A 118 -6.76 11.37 -27.21
N ASN A 119 -5.54 11.89 -27.26
CA ASN A 119 -5.10 12.80 -28.34
C ASN A 119 -3.89 12.32 -29.18
N LEU A 120 -3.23 11.22 -28.90
CA LEU A 120 -2.05 10.83 -29.66
C LEU A 120 -1.90 9.30 -29.84
N ASP A 121 -1.90 8.90 -31.10
CA ASP A 121 -1.36 7.64 -31.60
C ASP A 121 0.11 7.45 -31.15
N HIS A 122 0.43 6.21 -30.86
CA HIS A 122 1.75 5.66 -30.52
C HIS A 122 2.19 5.73 -29.05
N ASP A 123 1.81 4.68 -28.38
CA ASP A 123 2.34 4.24 -27.09
C ASP A 123 3.83 3.84 -27.21
N ASN A 124 4.73 4.84 -27.26
CA ASN A 124 6.17 4.62 -27.19
C ASN A 124 6.64 4.54 -25.74
N HIS A 125 5.94 3.79 -24.89
CA HIS A 125 6.50 3.41 -23.60
C HIS A 125 7.64 2.41 -23.85
N LYS A 126 8.88 2.89 -23.74
CA LYS A 126 10.03 1.99 -23.59
C LYS A 126 9.74 1.16 -22.34
N PRO A 127 9.61 -0.18 -22.48
CA PRO A 127 9.35 -1.03 -21.33
C PRO A 127 10.44 -0.78 -20.28
N GLN A 128 10.01 -0.51 -19.05
CA GLN A 128 10.96 -0.34 -17.97
C GLN A 128 11.68 -1.66 -17.69
N SER A 129 12.90 -1.58 -17.19
CA SER A 129 13.64 -2.77 -16.80
C SER A 129 12.87 -3.55 -15.73
N VAL A 130 12.68 -4.85 -15.97
CA VAL A 130 12.03 -5.76 -15.02
C VAL A 130 12.62 -5.64 -13.61
N LYS A 131 13.95 -5.49 -13.51
CA LYS A 131 14.64 -5.31 -12.22
C LYS A 131 14.20 -4.03 -11.51
N THR A 132 14.01 -2.95 -12.25
CA THR A 132 13.55 -1.66 -11.70
C THR A 132 12.12 -1.78 -11.18
N ILE A 133 11.24 -2.44 -11.92
CA ILE A 133 9.85 -2.64 -11.49
C ILE A 133 9.79 -3.51 -10.23
N ILE A 134 10.54 -4.61 -10.19
CA ILE A 134 10.64 -5.45 -8.99
C ILE A 134 11.17 -4.63 -7.80
N ALA A 135 12.20 -3.81 -8.00
CA ALA A 135 12.75 -2.97 -6.94
C ALA A 135 11.71 -1.98 -6.39
N TRP A 136 10.88 -1.38 -7.25
CA TRP A 136 9.78 -0.51 -6.83
C TRP A 136 8.70 -1.27 -6.06
N ILE A 137 8.28 -2.44 -6.54
CA ILE A 137 7.31 -3.30 -5.85
C ILE A 137 7.83 -3.67 -4.46
N VAL A 138 9.08 -4.11 -4.37
CA VAL A 138 9.72 -4.50 -3.09
C VAL A 138 9.84 -3.30 -2.15
N GLY A 139 10.32 -2.16 -2.63
CA GLY A 139 10.49 -0.95 -1.84
C GLY A 139 9.18 -0.44 -1.25
N MET A 140 8.13 -0.37 -2.06
CA MET A 140 6.81 0.06 -1.59
C MET A 140 6.17 -0.95 -0.64
N ASN A 141 6.29 -2.24 -0.94
CA ASN A 141 5.79 -3.27 -0.02
C ASN A 141 6.50 -3.20 1.35
N LEU A 142 7.79 -2.84 1.37
CA LEU A 142 8.54 -2.64 2.61
C LEU A 142 7.98 -1.46 3.41
N ILE A 143 7.65 -0.33 2.75
CA ILE A 143 7.05 0.85 3.39
C ILE A 143 5.71 0.48 4.04
N PHE A 144 4.81 -0.16 3.30
CA PHE A 144 3.52 -0.65 3.82
C PHE A 144 3.67 -1.69 4.94
N SER A 145 4.84 -2.35 5.01
CA SER A 145 5.09 -3.41 5.98
C SER A 145 5.32 -2.89 7.40
N PHE A 146 5.79 -1.66 7.55
CA PHE A 146 6.08 -1.08 8.87
C PHE A 146 4.84 -1.08 9.76
N ASP A 147 3.73 -0.50 9.31
CA ASP A 147 2.49 -0.43 10.08
C ASP A 147 1.93 -1.82 10.41
N SER A 148 1.95 -2.73 9.44
CA SER A 148 1.45 -4.09 9.65
C SER A 148 2.30 -4.91 10.62
N ILE A 149 3.62 -4.70 10.65
CA ILE A 149 4.53 -5.35 11.59
C ILE A 149 4.34 -4.76 12.99
N LEU A 150 4.24 -3.44 13.12
CA LEU A 150 3.99 -2.79 14.42
C LEU A 150 2.65 -3.22 15.00
N SER A 151 1.60 -3.30 14.17
CA SER A 151 0.29 -3.82 14.57
C SER A 151 0.38 -5.29 15.02
N ALA A 152 1.21 -6.12 14.37
CA ALA A 152 1.43 -7.50 14.77
C ALA A 152 2.16 -7.58 16.13
N MET A 153 3.19 -6.76 16.34
CA MET A 153 3.93 -6.67 17.61
C MET A 153 3.06 -6.20 18.78
N ALA A 154 2.01 -5.41 18.52
CA ALA A 154 1.04 -5.01 19.53
C ALA A 154 0.13 -6.17 19.98
N LEU A 155 -0.02 -7.22 19.19
CA LEU A 155 -0.90 -8.36 19.46
C LEU A 155 -0.16 -9.57 20.05
N THR A 156 1.13 -9.72 19.78
CA THR A 156 1.94 -10.85 20.27
C THR A 156 3.42 -10.53 20.26
N ASP A 157 4.16 -11.07 21.22
CA ASP A 157 5.63 -11.01 21.26
C ASP A 157 6.28 -12.27 20.63
N VAL A 158 5.46 -13.22 20.16
CA VAL A 158 5.96 -14.51 19.65
C VAL A 158 6.37 -14.38 18.19
N PHE A 159 7.69 -14.28 17.94
CA PHE A 159 8.25 -14.11 16.60
C PHE A 159 7.69 -15.12 15.57
N TRP A 160 7.62 -16.41 15.93
CA TRP A 160 7.16 -17.45 15.01
C TRP A 160 5.70 -17.31 14.60
N VAL A 161 4.84 -16.80 15.49
CA VAL A 161 3.42 -16.51 15.17
C VAL A 161 3.34 -15.38 14.14
N MET A 162 4.10 -14.30 14.36
CA MET A 162 4.17 -13.17 13.41
C MET A 162 4.77 -13.59 12.06
N ALA A 163 5.90 -14.29 12.07
CA ALA A 163 6.56 -14.76 10.85
C ALA A 163 5.65 -15.71 10.04
N SER A 164 4.95 -16.63 10.72
CA SER A 164 3.98 -17.53 10.06
C SER A 164 2.81 -16.75 9.45
N ALA A 165 2.28 -15.74 10.14
CA ALA A 165 1.23 -14.88 9.60
C ALA A 165 1.69 -14.11 8.34
N ILE A 166 2.93 -13.60 8.34
CA ILE A 166 3.55 -12.94 7.18
C ILE A 166 3.65 -13.90 5.99
N ILE A 167 4.09 -15.14 6.22
CA ILE A 167 4.23 -16.14 5.15
C ILE A 167 2.85 -16.49 4.58
N ILE A 168 1.88 -16.82 5.44
CA ILE A 168 0.53 -17.22 5.01
C ILE A 168 -0.15 -16.09 4.24
N SER A 169 -0.14 -14.87 4.79
CA SER A 169 -0.73 -13.71 4.12
C SER A 169 -0.02 -13.37 2.81
N GLY A 170 1.31 -13.52 2.77
CA GLY A 170 2.11 -13.31 1.57
C GLY A 170 1.81 -14.33 0.47
N LEU A 171 1.64 -15.61 0.81
CA LEU A 171 1.21 -16.64 -0.14
C LEU A 171 -0.20 -16.35 -0.68
N LEU A 172 -1.10 -15.91 0.19
CA LEU A 172 -2.43 -15.45 -0.22
C LEU A 172 -2.35 -14.25 -1.17
N MET A 173 -1.44 -13.30 -0.91
CA MET A 173 -1.21 -12.17 -1.80
C MET A 173 -0.70 -12.59 -3.17
N ILE A 174 0.23 -13.55 -3.26
CA ILE A 174 0.72 -14.09 -4.56
C ILE A 174 -0.46 -14.65 -5.35
N TRP A 175 -1.32 -15.45 -4.71
CA TRP A 175 -2.49 -16.04 -5.36
C TRP A 175 -3.52 -15.00 -5.80
N LEU A 176 -3.76 -13.95 -4.99
CA LEU A 176 -4.71 -12.89 -5.31
C LEU A 176 -4.18 -11.90 -6.34
N ALA A 177 -2.87 -11.64 -6.38
CA ALA A 177 -2.25 -10.64 -7.25
C ALA A 177 -2.56 -10.87 -8.72
N ASP A 178 -2.52 -12.12 -9.19
CA ASP A 178 -2.86 -12.45 -10.58
C ASP A 178 -4.34 -12.21 -10.86
N ARG A 179 -5.23 -12.54 -9.93
CA ARG A 179 -6.68 -12.33 -10.09
C ARG A 179 -7.06 -10.85 -10.10
N VAL A 180 -6.44 -10.06 -9.20
CA VAL A 180 -6.63 -8.62 -9.15
C VAL A 180 -6.08 -7.97 -10.42
N SER A 181 -4.90 -8.39 -10.88
CA SER A 181 -4.32 -7.91 -12.13
C SER A 181 -5.21 -8.18 -13.34
N ILE A 182 -5.71 -9.41 -13.50
CA ILE A 182 -6.64 -9.78 -14.59
C ILE A 182 -7.93 -8.95 -14.50
N PHE A 183 -8.47 -8.74 -13.30
CA PHE A 183 -9.66 -7.93 -13.11
C PHE A 183 -9.45 -6.47 -13.55
N LEU A 184 -8.34 -5.86 -13.15
CA LEU A 184 -7.98 -4.49 -13.54
C LEU A 184 -7.72 -4.37 -15.06
N HIS A 185 -7.17 -5.42 -15.69
CA HIS A 185 -6.92 -5.43 -17.15
C HIS A 185 -8.20 -5.60 -17.98
N LYS A 186 -9.26 -6.16 -17.42
CA LYS A 186 -10.50 -6.45 -18.16
C LYS A 186 -11.19 -5.20 -18.70
N ASN A 187 -11.00 -4.04 -18.02
CA ASN A 187 -11.61 -2.79 -18.42
C ASN A 187 -10.75 -1.61 -17.96
N ARG A 188 -10.43 -0.70 -18.89
CA ARG A 188 -9.66 0.53 -18.62
C ARG A 188 -10.24 1.37 -17.47
N MET A 189 -11.57 1.36 -17.29
CA MET A 189 -12.22 2.06 -16.17
C MET A 189 -11.78 1.51 -14.81
N TYR A 190 -11.64 0.19 -14.65
CA TYR A 190 -11.19 -0.41 -13.40
C TYR A 190 -9.73 -0.04 -13.09
N GLU A 191 -8.92 0.19 -14.12
CA GLU A 191 -7.56 0.67 -13.95
C GLU A 191 -7.52 2.09 -13.38
N VAL A 192 -8.27 3.01 -13.98
CA VAL A 192 -8.42 4.38 -13.49
C VAL A 192 -8.96 4.38 -12.06
N PHE A 193 -9.96 3.56 -11.78
CA PHE A 193 -10.50 3.39 -10.44
C PHE A 193 -9.45 2.90 -9.44
N GLY A 194 -8.63 1.90 -9.81
CA GLY A 194 -7.50 1.43 -9.00
C GLY A 194 -6.49 2.54 -8.71
N LEU A 195 -6.19 3.41 -9.67
CA LEU A 195 -5.31 4.56 -9.48
C LEU A 195 -5.90 5.61 -8.51
N PHE A 196 -7.20 5.85 -8.55
CA PHE A 196 -7.86 6.71 -7.56
C PHE A 196 -7.80 6.11 -6.15
N ILE A 197 -7.98 4.79 -6.02
CA ILE A 197 -7.79 4.12 -4.72
C ILE A 197 -6.35 4.31 -4.24
N LEU A 198 -5.34 4.12 -5.10
CA LEU A 198 -3.94 4.35 -4.73
C LEU A 198 -3.69 5.81 -4.32
N PHE A 199 -4.31 6.77 -4.99
CA PHE A 199 -4.21 8.17 -4.60
C PHE A 199 -4.74 8.40 -3.18
N VAL A 200 -5.89 7.81 -2.83
CA VAL A 200 -6.46 7.86 -1.46
C VAL A 200 -5.55 7.16 -0.45
N VAL A 201 -4.95 6.01 -0.81
CA VAL A 201 -3.95 5.32 0.02
C VAL A 201 -2.75 6.22 0.29
N GLY A 202 -2.27 6.95 -0.72
CA GLY A 202 -1.18 7.92 -0.54
C GLY A 202 -1.54 9.04 0.45
N ILE A 203 -2.78 9.56 0.40
CA ILE A 203 -3.28 10.53 1.39
C ILE A 203 -3.33 9.91 2.78
N MET A 204 -3.81 8.67 2.90
CA MET A 204 -3.83 7.95 4.17
C MET A 204 -2.43 7.83 4.76
N LEU A 205 -1.42 7.45 3.96
CA LEU A 205 -0.03 7.39 4.42
C LEU A 205 0.53 8.76 4.81
N LEU A 206 0.20 9.82 4.09
CA LEU A 206 0.65 11.17 4.47
C LEU A 206 0.06 11.61 5.81
N THR A 207 -1.22 11.35 6.05
CA THR A 207 -1.85 11.68 7.34
C THR A 207 -1.30 10.81 8.47
N GLU A 208 -1.03 9.53 8.22
CA GLU A 208 -0.39 8.62 9.16
C GLU A 208 1.03 9.08 9.51
N GLY A 209 1.87 9.33 8.51
CA GLY A 209 3.23 9.81 8.70
C GLY A 209 3.29 11.18 9.40
N GLY A 210 2.33 12.08 9.10
CA GLY A 210 2.18 13.35 9.80
C GLY A 210 1.83 13.17 11.27
N HIS A 211 0.92 12.26 11.58
CA HIS A 211 0.57 11.92 12.97
C HIS A 211 1.76 11.30 13.71
N LEU A 212 2.45 10.33 13.11
CA LEU A 212 3.65 9.71 13.67
C LEU A 212 4.78 10.73 13.95
N ALA A 213 4.85 11.80 13.16
CA ALA A 213 5.76 12.92 13.38
C ALA A 213 5.22 13.92 14.42
N GLY A 214 4.02 13.75 14.96
CA GLY A 214 3.35 14.76 15.79
C GLY A 214 3.25 16.10 15.06
N LEU A 215 2.91 16.07 13.75
CA LEU A 215 2.87 17.26 12.91
C LEU A 215 1.65 18.12 13.24
N HIS A 216 1.93 19.35 13.67
CA HIS A 216 0.92 20.39 13.85
C HIS A 216 1.14 21.46 12.76
N LEU A 217 0.08 21.79 12.04
CA LEU A 217 0.04 22.89 11.07
C LEU A 217 -0.92 23.96 11.59
N PHE A 218 -0.43 25.18 11.76
CA PHE A 218 -1.24 26.30 12.30
C PHE A 218 -1.97 25.93 13.60
N ASN A 219 -1.27 25.29 14.53
CA ASN A 219 -1.79 24.77 15.81
C ASN A 219 -2.85 23.65 15.70
N HIS A 220 -3.08 23.09 14.52
CA HIS A 220 -3.95 21.93 14.34
C HIS A 220 -3.11 20.68 14.14
N GLU A 221 -3.37 19.65 14.92
CA GLU A 221 -2.71 18.35 14.80
C GLU A 221 -3.20 17.63 13.54
N ILE A 222 -2.26 17.03 12.79
CA ILE A 222 -2.60 16.11 11.71
C ILE A 222 -2.98 14.77 12.31
N THR A 223 -4.25 14.38 12.17
CA THR A 223 -4.77 13.09 12.62
C THR A 223 -4.79 12.08 11.48
N PRO A 224 -4.50 10.79 11.74
CA PRO A 224 -4.52 9.76 10.71
C PRO A 224 -5.94 9.56 10.18
N MET A 225 -6.05 9.26 8.90
CA MET A 225 -7.32 8.86 8.30
C MET A 225 -7.77 7.53 8.90
N SER A 226 -8.98 7.47 9.48
CA SER A 226 -9.51 6.22 10.00
C SER A 226 -9.77 5.21 8.89
N LYS A 227 -9.61 3.90 9.17
CA LYS A 227 -9.95 2.83 8.22
C LYS A 227 -11.42 2.90 7.77
N ALA A 228 -12.32 3.29 8.68
CA ALA A 228 -13.73 3.51 8.35
C ALA A 228 -13.91 4.63 7.31
N THR A 229 -13.22 5.75 7.47
CA THR A 229 -13.22 6.86 6.50
C THR A 229 -12.66 6.40 5.16
N PHE A 230 -11.55 5.65 5.16
CA PHE A 230 -10.96 5.08 3.95
C PHE A 230 -11.96 4.20 3.18
N TYR A 231 -12.58 3.21 3.84
CA TYR A 231 -13.58 2.35 3.20
C TYR A 231 -14.82 3.11 2.74
N PHE A 232 -15.23 4.14 3.49
CA PHE A 232 -16.35 5.00 3.10
C PHE A 232 -16.04 5.77 1.80
N VAL A 233 -14.83 6.36 1.70
CA VAL A 233 -14.38 7.06 0.48
C VAL A 233 -14.33 6.10 -0.71
N ILE A 234 -13.77 4.90 -0.53
CA ILE A 234 -13.76 3.87 -1.58
C ILE A 234 -15.19 3.50 -1.98
N GLY A 235 -16.09 3.33 -1.03
CA GLY A 235 -17.50 3.04 -1.30
C GLY A 235 -18.16 4.12 -2.17
N ILE A 236 -17.91 5.40 -1.88
CA ILE A 236 -18.38 6.52 -2.70
C ILE A 236 -17.77 6.48 -4.10
N LEU A 237 -16.46 6.21 -4.23
CA LEU A 237 -15.80 6.10 -5.53
C LEU A 237 -16.41 4.97 -6.37
N VAL A 238 -16.66 3.79 -5.78
CA VAL A 238 -17.35 2.67 -6.45
C VAL A 238 -18.74 3.06 -6.92
N LEU A 239 -19.52 3.71 -6.06
CA LEU A 239 -20.87 4.17 -6.43
C LEU A 239 -20.83 5.17 -7.57
N THR A 240 -19.89 6.12 -7.54
CA THR A 240 -19.69 7.11 -8.59
C THR A 240 -19.34 6.43 -9.91
N ASP A 241 -18.43 5.45 -9.90
CA ASP A 241 -18.03 4.68 -11.08
C ASP A 241 -19.21 3.91 -11.69
N ILE A 242 -20.02 3.25 -10.85
CA ILE A 242 -21.22 2.53 -11.30
C ILE A 242 -22.22 3.50 -11.96
N VAL A 243 -22.45 4.67 -11.37
CA VAL A 243 -23.36 5.68 -11.92
C VAL A 243 -22.84 6.21 -13.25
N GLN A 244 -21.54 6.57 -13.33
CA GLN A 244 -20.92 7.05 -14.56
C GLN A 244 -20.98 6.00 -15.68
N THR A 245 -20.68 4.74 -15.37
CA THR A 245 -20.76 3.64 -16.35
C THR A 245 -22.17 3.45 -16.89
N ARG A 246 -23.19 3.50 -16.02
CA ARG A 246 -24.59 3.40 -16.46
C ARG A 246 -25.00 4.61 -17.30
N TYR A 247 -24.58 5.79 -16.93
CA TYR A 247 -24.87 7.02 -17.66
C TYR A 247 -24.27 7.01 -19.06
N GLN A 248 -22.98 6.65 -19.19
CA GLN A 248 -22.30 6.54 -20.48
C GLN A 248 -22.94 5.48 -21.39
N LYS A 249 -23.30 4.29 -20.87
CA LYS A 249 -24.01 3.26 -21.63
C LYS A 249 -25.36 3.77 -22.15
N LYS A 250 -26.08 4.59 -21.39
CA LYS A 250 -27.36 5.14 -21.81
C LYS A 250 -27.22 6.21 -22.91
N ILE A 251 -26.15 7.00 -22.87
CA ILE A 251 -25.87 8.02 -23.93
C ILE A 251 -25.41 7.33 -25.21
N MET A 252 -24.46 6.39 -25.12
CA MET A 252 -23.92 5.68 -26.30
C MET A 252 -24.89 4.64 -26.89
N GLY A 253 -25.86 4.16 -26.13
CA GLY A 253 -26.88 3.23 -26.62
C GLY A 253 -28.12 3.90 -27.24
N ASN A 254 -28.17 5.23 -27.28
CA ASN A 254 -29.21 6.02 -27.94
C ASN A 254 -28.77 6.63 -29.29
N ASN A 255 -27.59 6.26 -29.78
CA ASN A 255 -27.11 6.49 -31.13
C ASN A 255 -26.95 5.12 -31.83
#